data_8e09ae2dfbeb520297d92041a5b99297
#
_entry.id   8e09ae2dfbeb520297d92041a5b99297
#
_cell.length_a   1.000
_cell.length_b   1.000
_cell.length_c   1.000
_cell.angle_alpha   90.00
_cell.angle_beta   90.00
_cell.angle_gamma   90.00
#
_symmetry.space_group_name_H-M   'P 1'
#
loop_
_entity.id
_entity.type
_entity.pdbx_description
1 polymer ?
#
loop_
_entity_poly.entity_id
_entity_poly.type
_entity_poly.pdbx_seq_one_letter_code
_entity_poly.pdbx_strand_id
1 'polypeptide(L)'
;MKYLIDTHTHTIASGHAYNTIDEMTRKAAQIGLPAIAFTEHTPKMPGSCGKLYFSNFKVLPREKFGVHRLFGCEANIMDYDGTLDMPDTLLEKMDGGDLSYL
;
A
#
# COMPACT_ATOMS: atom_id res chain seq x y z
N MET A 1 16.94 -16.55 -10.69
CA MET A 1 16.33 -16.16 -10.12
C MET A 1 15.51 -15.41 -10.37
N LYS A 2 15.05 -15.08 -9.96
CA LYS A 2 14.21 -14.43 -10.19
C LYS A 2 13.79 -13.59 -9.29
N TYR A 3 13.39 -12.77 -9.28
CA TYR A 3 12.89 -12.00 -8.55
C TYR A 3 12.02 -11.52 -8.70
N LEU A 4 11.82 -10.95 -7.93
CA LEU A 4 10.44 -10.77 -8.01
C LEU A 4 10.06 -9.61 -7.17
N ILE A 5 8.86 -9.07 -7.42
CA ILE A 5 8.30 -7.93 -6.68
C ILE A 5 7.06 -8.45 -5.97
N ASP A 6 6.87 -8.08 -4.70
CA ASP A 6 5.60 -8.34 -4.03
C ASP A 6 4.73 -7.11 -4.22
N THR A 7 3.64 -7.26 -4.95
CA THR A 7 2.79 -6.14 -5.34
C THR A 7 1.54 -5.98 -4.49
N HIS A 8 1.38 -6.78 -3.43
CA HIS A 8 0.18 -6.72 -2.60
C HIS A 8 0.53 -7.09 -1.17
N THR A 9 0.73 -6.08 -0.31
CA THR A 9 1.02 -6.31 1.10
C THR A 9 0.25 -5.34 1.97
N HIS A 10 0.07 -5.71 3.23
CA HIS A 10 -0.58 -4.90 4.23
C HIS A 10 0.31 -4.76 5.45
N THR A 11 0.14 -3.65 6.15
CA THR A 11 0.85 -3.39 7.41
C THR A 11 -0.17 -3.20 8.52
N ILE A 12 0.33 -2.82 9.69
CA ILE A 12 -0.52 -2.55 10.85
C ILE A 12 -1.56 -1.47 10.55
N ALA A 13 -1.33 -0.61 9.55
CA ALA A 13 -2.28 0.43 9.17
C ALA A 13 -3.60 -0.13 8.67
N SER A 14 -3.61 -1.33 8.09
CA SER A 14 -4.83 -1.97 7.63
C SER A 14 -5.66 -2.59 8.76
N GLY A 15 -5.10 -2.72 9.94
CA GLY A 15 -5.81 -3.27 11.10
C GLY A 15 -5.80 -4.79 11.19
N HIS A 16 -5.42 -5.49 10.13
CA HIS A 16 -5.43 -6.95 10.09
C HIS A 16 -4.04 -7.53 9.86
N ALA A 17 -3.01 -6.71 9.94
CA ALA A 17 -1.62 -7.14 9.86
C ALA A 17 -0.86 -6.51 11.01
N TYR A 18 0.34 -6.96 11.26
CA TYR A 18 0.98 -6.61 12.53
C TYR A 18 2.37 -6.00 12.38
N ASN A 19 2.87 -5.86 11.17
CA ASN A 19 4.18 -5.28 10.93
C ASN A 19 4.07 -3.86 10.42
N THR A 20 5.08 -3.06 10.71
CA THR A 20 5.18 -1.70 10.17
C THR A 20 5.74 -1.72 8.75
N ILE A 21 5.65 -0.57 8.07
CA ILE A 21 6.24 -0.41 6.75
C ILE A 21 7.74 -0.73 6.78
N ASP A 22 8.45 -0.21 7.77
CA ASP A 22 9.89 -0.42 7.86
C ASP A 22 10.26 -1.87 8.17
N GLU A 23 9.50 -2.54 9.02
CA GLU A 23 9.73 -3.95 9.29
C GLU A 23 9.56 -4.78 8.02
N MET A 24 8.53 -4.51 7.24
CA MET A 24 8.27 -5.20 5.98
C MET A 24 9.37 -4.92 4.97
N THR A 25 9.81 -3.66 4.88
CA THR A 25 10.87 -3.28 3.97
C THR A 25 12.18 -3.98 4.34
N ARG A 26 12.48 -4.05 5.64
CA ARG A 26 13.70 -4.71 6.11
C ARG A 26 13.67 -6.19 5.77
N LYS A 27 12.52 -6.83 5.95
CA LYS A 27 12.40 -8.25 5.60
C LYS A 27 12.55 -8.46 4.09
N ALA A 28 11.97 -7.56 3.29
CA ALA A 28 12.13 -7.61 1.84
C ALA A 28 13.61 -7.56 1.46
N ALA A 29 14.37 -6.67 2.13
CA ALA A 29 15.81 -6.57 1.89
C ALA A 29 16.52 -7.89 2.24
N GLN A 30 16.14 -8.49 3.36
CA GLN A 30 16.78 -9.73 3.83
C GLN A 30 16.58 -10.89 2.85
N ILE A 31 15.42 -10.97 2.22
CA ILE A 31 15.13 -12.08 1.31
C ILE A 31 15.43 -11.73 -0.15
N GLY A 32 15.96 -10.53 -0.39
CA GLY A 32 16.45 -10.18 -1.72
C GLY A 32 15.40 -9.62 -2.67
N LEU A 33 14.27 -9.14 -2.18
CA LEU A 33 13.28 -8.50 -3.04
C LEU A 33 13.76 -7.12 -3.46
N PRO A 34 13.79 -6.81 -4.76
CA PRO A 34 14.20 -5.48 -5.23
C PRO A 34 13.15 -4.40 -4.98
N ALA A 35 11.88 -4.78 -4.85
CA ALA A 35 10.80 -3.84 -4.64
C ALA A 35 9.63 -4.49 -3.90
N ILE A 36 8.85 -3.69 -3.19
CA ILE A 36 7.67 -4.14 -2.48
C ILE A 36 6.61 -3.05 -2.54
N ALA A 37 5.35 -3.45 -2.74
CA ALA A 37 4.23 -2.52 -2.77
C ALA A 37 3.38 -2.67 -1.51
N PHE A 38 3.03 -1.54 -0.92
CA PHE A 38 2.15 -1.48 0.25
C PHE A 38 0.77 -1.05 -0.22
N THR A 39 -0.21 -1.94 -0.06
CA THR A 39 -1.56 -1.74 -0.58
C THR A 39 -2.56 -1.85 0.56
N GLU A 40 -2.50 -0.89 1.49
CA GLU A 40 -3.35 -0.90 2.67
C GLU A 40 -4.83 -0.82 2.30
N HIS A 41 -5.66 -1.43 3.14
CA HIS A 41 -7.11 -1.29 3.00
C HIS A 41 -7.53 0.17 3.21
N THR A 42 -8.48 0.63 2.40
CA THR A 42 -8.97 2.01 2.49
C THR A 42 -10.01 2.16 3.60
N PRO A 43 -10.44 3.40 3.91
CA PRO A 43 -11.13 3.68 5.18
C PRO A 43 -12.40 2.88 5.49
N LYS A 44 -13.10 2.40 4.49
CA LYS A 44 -14.33 1.62 4.77
C LYS A 44 -14.08 0.23 5.30
N MET A 45 -12.86 -0.26 5.20
CA MET A 45 -12.53 -1.54 5.84
C MET A 45 -12.45 -1.35 7.34
N PRO A 46 -13.24 -2.10 8.14
CA PRO A 46 -13.17 -1.98 9.59
C PRO A 46 -11.75 -2.17 10.11
N GLY A 47 -11.33 -1.26 10.97
CA GLY A 47 -10.00 -1.33 11.57
C GLY A 47 -8.90 -0.68 10.75
N SER A 48 -9.20 -0.22 9.53
CA SER A 48 -8.18 0.40 8.69
C SER A 48 -8.00 1.88 9.02
N CYS A 49 -6.95 2.46 8.45
CA CYS A 49 -6.56 3.84 8.66
C CYS A 49 -7.45 4.80 7.87
N GLY A 50 -7.36 6.09 8.19
CA GLY A 50 -8.12 7.12 7.50
C GLY A 50 -7.40 7.67 6.28
N LYS A 51 -8.08 8.63 5.60
CA LYS A 51 -7.56 9.22 4.37
C LYS A 51 -6.24 9.95 4.57
N LEU A 52 -6.02 10.51 5.75
CA LEU A 52 -4.79 11.24 6.03
C LEU A 52 -3.55 10.36 5.88
N TYR A 53 -3.68 9.11 6.26
CA TYR A 53 -2.58 8.15 6.12
C TYR A 53 -2.11 8.10 4.65
N PHE A 54 -3.07 7.98 3.73
CA PHE A 54 -2.76 7.86 2.29
C PHE A 54 -2.24 9.18 1.73
N SER A 55 -2.80 10.30 2.16
CA SER A 55 -2.35 11.60 1.66
C SER A 55 -0.94 11.92 2.13
N ASN A 56 -0.46 11.27 3.19
CA ASN A 56 0.84 11.54 3.76
C ASN A 56 1.96 10.67 3.17
N PHE A 57 1.68 9.85 2.18
CA PHE A 57 2.70 9.02 1.52
C PHE A 57 3.83 9.86 0.94
N LYS A 58 3.54 11.11 0.60
CA LYS A 58 4.53 12.01 -0.01
C LYS A 58 5.77 12.21 0.85
N VAL A 59 5.67 12.01 2.17
CA VAL A 59 6.82 12.18 3.07
C VAL A 59 7.65 10.92 3.22
N LEU A 60 7.21 9.80 2.67
CA LEU A 60 7.91 8.53 2.81
C LEU A 60 8.93 8.33 1.69
N PRO A 61 10.18 7.98 2.05
CA PRO A 61 11.16 7.69 1.01
C PRO A 61 10.73 6.51 0.14
N ARG A 62 10.93 6.63 -1.17
CA ARG A 62 10.61 5.56 -2.11
C ARG A 62 11.66 4.46 -2.14
N GLU A 63 12.79 4.66 -1.47
CA GLU A 63 13.81 3.63 -1.36
C GLU A 63 14.33 3.61 0.07
N LYS A 64 14.45 2.40 0.64
CA LYS A 64 14.99 2.22 1.98
C LYS A 64 15.56 0.82 2.09
N PHE A 65 16.69 0.69 2.77
CA PHE A 65 17.40 -0.60 2.94
C PHE A 65 17.73 -1.25 1.59
N GLY A 66 17.85 -0.46 0.51
CA GLY A 66 18.13 -0.99 -0.82
C GLY A 66 16.89 -1.54 -1.53
N VAL A 67 15.70 -1.36 -0.97
CA VAL A 67 14.44 -1.85 -1.56
C VAL A 67 13.63 -0.66 -2.06
N HIS A 68 13.13 -0.77 -3.29
CA HIS A 68 12.23 0.24 -3.84
C HIS A 68 10.83 0.00 -3.30
N ARG A 69 10.19 1.07 -2.81
CA ARG A 69 8.87 0.97 -2.17
C ARG A 69 7.82 1.67 -3.03
N LEU A 70 6.72 0.98 -3.25
CA LEU A 70 5.57 1.52 -3.97
C LEU A 70 4.40 1.62 -2.99
N PHE A 71 3.72 2.76 -2.98
CA PHE A 71 2.62 3.01 -2.05
C PHE A 71 1.32 3.14 -2.81
N GLY A 72 0.40 2.22 -2.57
CA GLY A 72 -0.90 2.19 -3.19
C GLY A 72 -1.99 1.91 -2.17
N CYS A 73 -3.08 1.34 -2.62
CA CYS A 73 -4.17 0.99 -1.71
C CYS A 73 -4.98 -0.17 -2.28
N GLU A 74 -5.69 -0.82 -1.38
CA GLU A 74 -6.71 -1.81 -1.76
C GLU A 74 -8.06 -1.18 -1.43
N ALA A 75 -8.71 -0.64 -2.47
CA ALA A 75 -9.94 0.12 -2.32
C ALA A 75 -11.17 -0.78 -2.27
N ASN A 76 -12.20 -0.32 -1.56
CA ASN A 76 -13.48 -1.03 -1.51
C ASN A 76 -14.40 -0.48 -2.60
N ILE A 77 -15.07 -1.41 -3.29
CA ILE A 77 -16.11 -1.06 -4.26
C ILE A 77 -17.39 -0.88 -3.48
N MET A 78 -17.97 0.31 -3.54
CA MET A 78 -19.08 0.71 -2.69
C MET A 78 -20.44 0.39 -3.28
N ASP A 79 -20.55 0.26 -4.61
CA ASP A 79 -21.82 0.01 -5.28
C ASP A 79 -21.59 -0.64 -6.63
N TYR A 80 -22.70 -0.94 -7.34
CA TYR A 80 -22.62 -1.61 -8.62
C TYR A 80 -22.08 -0.72 -9.73
N ASP A 81 -22.00 0.59 -9.52
CA ASP A 81 -21.40 1.50 -10.48
C ASP A 81 -19.88 1.54 -10.38
N GLY A 82 -19.32 0.84 -9.39
CA GLY A 82 -17.87 0.78 -9.22
C GLY A 82 -17.28 1.94 -8.44
N THR A 83 -18.10 2.67 -7.69
CA THR A 83 -17.62 3.76 -6.85
C THR A 83 -16.69 3.21 -5.78
N LEU A 84 -15.54 3.85 -5.61
CA LEU A 84 -14.56 3.44 -4.61
C LEU A 84 -14.67 4.32 -3.37
N ASP A 85 -14.16 3.82 -2.24
CA ASP A 85 -14.20 4.56 -0.96
C ASP A 85 -13.03 5.53 -0.81
N MET A 86 -12.32 5.82 -1.90
CA MET A 86 -11.24 6.80 -1.93
C MET A 86 -11.53 7.84 -3.01
N PRO A 87 -11.31 9.13 -2.74
CA PRO A 87 -11.49 10.15 -3.77
C PRO A 87 -10.45 10.00 -4.87
N ASP A 88 -10.83 10.35 -6.10
CA ASP A 88 -9.94 10.25 -7.25
C ASP A 88 -8.65 11.03 -7.04
N THR A 89 -8.73 12.17 -6.35
CA THR A 89 -7.56 13.00 -6.09
C THR A 89 -6.51 12.27 -5.27
N LEU A 90 -6.92 11.38 -4.36
CA LEU A 90 -5.98 10.57 -3.59
C LEU A 90 -5.49 9.39 -4.41
N LEU A 91 -6.37 8.76 -5.19
CA LEU A 91 -5.98 7.63 -6.02
C LEU A 91 -4.91 8.02 -7.03
N GLU A 92 -5.01 9.23 -7.58
CA GLU A 92 -4.03 9.72 -8.54
C GLU A 92 -2.64 9.91 -7.94
N LYS A 93 -2.56 10.05 -6.63
CA LYS A 93 -1.27 10.22 -5.94
C LYS A 93 -0.62 8.90 -5.56
N MET A 94 -1.31 7.78 -5.77
CA MET A 94 -0.74 6.47 -5.45
C MET A 94 0.28 6.09 -6.51
N ASP A 95 1.32 5.37 -6.09
CA ASP A 95 2.30 4.84 -7.01
C ASP A 95 1.64 3.74 -7.83
N GLY A 96 1.77 3.82 -9.16
CA GLY A 96 1.18 2.82 -10.03
C GLY A 96 -0.32 2.93 -10.19
N GLY A 97 -0.96 3.87 -9.55
CA GLY A 97 -2.36 4.25 -9.73
C GLY A 97 -3.39 3.20 -9.37
N ASP A 98 -3.29 2.02 -9.92
CA ASP A 98 -4.30 0.99 -9.78
C ASP A 98 -3.69 -0.34 -9.34
N LEU A 99 -2.76 -0.28 -8.38
CA LEU A 99 -2.07 -1.47 -7.92
C LEU A 99 -3.01 -2.54 -7.38
N SER A 100 -4.08 -2.14 -6.71
CA SER A 100 -4.97 -3.12 -6.10
C SER A 100 -6.35 -2.51 -5.86
N TYR A 101 -7.37 -3.19 -6.33
CA TYR A 101 -8.79 -2.83 -6.12
C TYR A 101 -9.58 -4.08 -5.80
N LEU A 102 -10.55 -3.95 -4.90
CA LEU A 102 -11.48 -5.02 -4.60
C LEU A 102 -12.93 -4.55 -4.69
#